data_a636e147df2a41dca9ffde8b1b35777a
#
_entry.id   a636e147df2a41dca9ffde8b1b35777a
#
_cell.length_a   1.000
_cell.length_b   1.000
_cell.length_c   1.000
_cell.angle_alpha   90.00
_cell.angle_beta   90.00
_cell.angle_gamma   90.00
#
_symmetry.space_group_name_H-M   'P 1'
#
loop_
_entity.id
_entity.type
_entity.pdbx_description
1 polymer ?
#
loop_
_entity_poly.entity_id
_entity_poly.type
_entity_poly.pdbx_seq_one_letter_code
_entity_poly.pdbx_strand_id
1 'polypeptide(L)'
;MDLLDVAGLDEIFDIIECSGVLHHMDDPAKGLSALIKQLKPGGYIKLGLYSEIARKDIVKARNQIKQLGLKGTADGIREFRQKVFQGQLKELANPPILGLDFYSLSECRDLCFHVQEHRFTTASLQNLLNTNSLIFCGFMLPEAVKKITSNSSPLTLI
;
A
#
# COMPACT_ATOMS: atom_id res chain seq x y z
N MET A 1 15.44 8.81 10.68
CA MET A 1 15.08 10.07 10.03
C MET A 1 13.65 9.94 9.55
N ASP A 2 12.80 10.89 9.86
CA ASP A 2 11.43 10.93 9.34
C ASP A 2 11.47 11.28 7.84
N LEU A 3 10.50 10.79 7.06
CA LEU A 3 10.38 11.14 5.64
C LEU A 3 10.19 12.64 5.43
N LEU A 4 9.53 13.32 6.37
CA LEU A 4 9.32 14.77 6.31
C LEU A 4 10.61 15.58 6.54
N ASP A 5 11.64 14.98 7.14
CA ASP A 5 12.94 15.58 7.40
C ASP A 5 13.92 15.42 6.22
N VAL A 6 13.51 14.72 5.16
CA VAL A 6 14.33 14.48 3.95
C VAL A 6 14.82 15.77 3.32
N ALA A 7 14.06 16.85 3.45
CA ALA A 7 14.47 18.20 3.00
C ALA A 7 15.74 18.73 3.65
N GLY A 8 16.20 18.12 4.75
CA GLY A 8 17.47 18.40 5.41
C GLY A 8 18.68 17.70 4.77
N LEU A 9 18.47 16.83 3.79
CA LEU A 9 19.53 16.29 2.95
C LEU A 9 19.88 17.36 1.90
N ASP A 10 21.07 17.89 1.93
CA ASP A 10 21.58 18.84 0.92
C ASP A 10 21.94 18.14 -0.40
N GLU A 11 21.10 17.19 -0.81
CA GLU A 11 21.30 16.33 -1.99
C GLU A 11 20.03 16.24 -2.82
N ILE A 12 20.18 16.17 -4.13
CA ILE A 12 19.09 15.91 -5.08
C ILE A 12 19.39 14.66 -5.91
N PHE A 13 18.38 13.90 -6.24
CA PHE A 13 18.48 12.56 -6.81
C PHE A 13 17.85 12.48 -8.20
N ASP A 14 18.42 11.67 -9.08
CA ASP A 14 17.86 11.34 -10.38
C ASP A 14 16.69 10.38 -10.27
N ILE A 15 16.75 9.47 -9.26
CA ILE A 15 15.74 8.44 -9.00
C ILE A 15 15.49 8.36 -7.50
N ILE A 16 14.21 8.36 -7.12
CA ILE A 16 13.76 8.11 -5.75
C ILE A 16 12.84 6.91 -5.74
N GLU A 17 13.10 5.95 -4.86
CA GLU A 17 12.17 4.83 -4.59
C GLU A 17 11.54 4.99 -3.21
N CYS A 18 10.22 5.01 -3.15
CA CYS A 18 9.44 5.07 -1.93
C CYS A 18 8.33 4.02 -1.97
N SER A 19 8.59 2.88 -1.33
CA SER A 19 7.67 1.75 -1.26
C SER A 19 7.34 1.43 0.19
N GLY A 20 6.06 1.20 0.50
CA GLY A 20 5.63 0.81 1.84
C GLY A 20 5.56 1.94 2.87
N VAL A 21 5.64 3.22 2.47
CA VAL A 21 5.74 4.36 3.41
C VAL A 21 4.56 5.31 3.30
N LEU A 22 4.33 5.92 2.13
CA LEU A 22 3.37 7.03 1.98
C LEU A 22 1.96 6.66 2.42
N HIS A 23 1.53 5.42 2.17
CA HIS A 23 0.19 4.97 2.52
C HIS A 23 -0.03 4.76 4.03
N HIS A 24 1.01 4.86 4.85
CA HIS A 24 0.94 4.83 6.31
C HIS A 24 1.08 6.21 6.96
N MET A 25 1.40 7.24 6.19
CA MET A 25 1.52 8.62 6.69
C MET A 25 0.14 9.24 6.96
N ASP A 26 0.08 10.20 7.86
CA ASP A 26 -1.14 10.98 8.10
C ASP A 26 -1.60 11.71 6.82
N ASP A 27 -0.64 12.26 6.09
CA ASP A 27 -0.86 12.94 4.82
C ASP A 27 0.14 12.46 3.77
N PRO A 28 -0.25 11.50 2.91
CA PRO A 28 0.59 11.00 1.83
C PRO A 28 1.07 12.09 0.86
N ALA A 29 0.27 13.15 0.67
CA ALA A 29 0.62 14.22 -0.25
C ALA A 29 1.78 15.06 0.29
N LYS A 30 1.83 15.30 1.61
CA LYS A 30 2.98 15.96 2.25
C LYS A 30 4.25 15.14 2.13
N GLY A 31 4.16 13.82 2.35
CA GLY A 31 5.30 12.92 2.16
C GLY A 31 5.82 12.94 0.73
N LEU A 32 4.92 12.85 -0.24
CA LEU A 32 5.29 12.93 -1.66
C LEU A 32 5.92 14.27 -2.01
N SER A 33 5.35 15.38 -1.52
CA SER A 33 5.91 16.72 -1.74
C SER A 33 7.31 16.89 -1.14
N ALA A 34 7.60 16.26 0.01
CA ALA A 34 8.93 16.26 0.60
C ALA A 34 9.94 15.52 -0.30
N LEU A 35 9.56 14.36 -0.85
CA LEU A 35 10.40 13.60 -1.78
C LEU A 35 10.68 14.36 -3.09
N ILE A 36 9.66 15.03 -3.63
CA ILE A 36 9.79 15.78 -4.90
C ILE A 36 10.81 16.92 -4.79
N LYS A 37 10.93 17.54 -3.63
CA LYS A 37 11.95 18.58 -3.40
C LYS A 37 13.38 18.07 -3.52
N GLN A 38 13.58 16.76 -3.34
CA GLN A 38 14.87 16.10 -3.50
C GLN A 38 15.04 15.45 -4.89
N LEU A 39 14.03 15.56 -5.76
CA LEU A 39 14.09 15.01 -7.10
C LEU A 39 14.63 16.06 -8.08
N LYS A 40 15.61 15.68 -8.90
CA LYS A 40 16.09 16.53 -10.00
C LYS A 40 14.99 16.78 -11.02
N PRO A 41 14.99 17.94 -11.71
CA PRO A 41 14.14 18.15 -12.87
C PRO A 41 14.35 17.03 -13.92
N GLY A 42 13.24 16.39 -14.33
CA GLY A 42 13.28 15.25 -15.25
C GLY A 42 13.66 13.91 -14.59
N GLY A 43 13.84 13.88 -13.27
CA GLY A 43 14.07 12.66 -12.51
C GLY A 43 12.81 11.78 -12.38
N TYR A 44 13.00 10.55 -11.90
CA TYR A 44 11.94 9.56 -11.75
C TYR A 44 11.68 9.22 -10.28
N ILE A 45 10.41 9.04 -9.96
CA ILE A 45 10.02 8.53 -8.64
C ILE A 45 9.23 7.22 -8.80
N LYS A 46 9.66 6.17 -8.09
CA LYS A 46 8.96 4.89 -8.00
C LYS A 46 8.19 4.85 -6.70
N LEU A 47 6.87 4.70 -6.80
CA LEU A 47 5.97 4.65 -5.64
C LEU A 47 5.39 3.25 -5.47
N GLY A 48 5.48 2.69 -4.25
CA GLY A 48 4.75 1.49 -3.85
C GLY A 48 3.59 1.87 -2.95
N LEU A 49 2.36 1.81 -3.49
CA LEU A 49 1.13 2.23 -2.81
C LEU A 49 0.12 1.09 -2.74
N TYR A 50 -0.78 1.14 -1.76
CA TYR A 50 -1.84 0.16 -1.62
C TYR A 50 -3.04 0.47 -2.51
N SER A 51 -3.42 -0.51 -3.33
CA SER A 51 -4.61 -0.44 -4.17
C SER A 51 -5.89 -0.66 -3.34
N GLU A 52 -6.89 0.18 -3.52
CA GLU A 52 -8.22 0.02 -2.90
C GLU A 52 -8.84 -1.35 -3.24
N ILE A 53 -8.71 -1.78 -4.50
CA ILE A 53 -9.27 -3.05 -4.97
C ILE A 53 -8.51 -4.23 -4.36
N ALA A 54 -7.18 -4.19 -4.38
CA ALA A 54 -6.35 -5.29 -3.89
C ALA A 54 -6.44 -5.47 -2.36
N ARG A 55 -6.79 -4.41 -1.63
CA ARG A 55 -6.88 -4.42 -0.16
C ARG A 55 -8.26 -4.77 0.40
N LYS A 56 -9.26 -5.09 -0.45
CA LYS A 56 -10.64 -5.36 -0.01
C LYS A 56 -10.73 -6.41 1.10
N ASP A 57 -9.98 -7.50 0.98
CA ASP A 57 -10.05 -8.58 1.97
C ASP A 57 -9.30 -8.23 3.26
N ILE A 58 -8.24 -7.42 3.16
CA ILE A 58 -7.58 -6.86 4.34
C ILE A 58 -8.52 -5.91 5.09
N VAL A 59 -9.29 -5.10 4.37
CA VAL A 59 -10.33 -4.24 4.99
C VAL A 59 -11.37 -5.07 5.75
N LYS A 60 -11.85 -6.18 5.17
CA LYS A 60 -12.74 -7.12 5.88
C LYS A 60 -12.08 -7.68 7.15
N ALA A 61 -10.82 -8.12 7.04
CA ALA A 61 -10.06 -8.61 8.19
C ALA A 61 -9.99 -7.56 9.31
N ARG A 62 -9.64 -6.33 8.98
CA ARG A 62 -9.55 -5.21 9.95
C ARG A 62 -10.91 -4.89 10.59
N ASN A 63 -12.00 -4.96 9.83
CA ASN A 63 -13.34 -4.77 10.35
C ASN A 63 -13.71 -5.89 11.36
N GLN A 64 -13.39 -7.15 11.06
CA GLN A 64 -13.61 -8.27 11.98
C GLN A 64 -12.76 -8.13 13.26
N ILE A 65 -11.49 -7.75 13.13
CA ILE A 65 -10.61 -7.46 14.27
C ILE A 65 -11.20 -6.39 15.18
N LYS A 66 -11.72 -5.30 14.57
CA LYS A 66 -12.36 -4.21 15.31
C LYS A 66 -13.64 -4.67 16.01
N GLN A 67 -14.50 -5.44 15.33
CA GLN A 67 -15.75 -5.98 15.90
C GLN A 67 -15.47 -6.92 17.09
N LEU A 68 -14.38 -7.70 17.02
CA LEU A 68 -13.96 -8.61 18.07
C LEU A 68 -13.19 -7.91 19.20
N GLY A 69 -12.87 -6.62 19.08
CA GLY A 69 -12.10 -5.88 20.06
C GLY A 69 -10.65 -6.36 20.20
N LEU A 70 -10.12 -7.06 19.19
CA LEU A 70 -8.76 -7.62 19.23
C LEU A 70 -7.72 -6.51 19.08
N LYS A 71 -6.63 -6.61 19.84
CA LYS A 71 -5.53 -5.64 19.82
C LYS A 71 -4.35 -6.19 19.03
N GLY A 72 -3.50 -5.31 18.52
CA GLY A 72 -2.26 -5.66 17.81
C GLY A 72 -1.14 -6.24 18.71
N THR A 73 -1.50 -6.85 19.83
CA THR A 73 -0.59 -7.62 20.69
C THR A 73 -0.36 -9.01 20.11
N ALA A 74 0.71 -9.68 20.53
CA ALA A 74 1.00 -11.04 20.07
C ALA A 74 -0.20 -11.99 20.31
N ASP A 75 -0.88 -11.86 21.43
CA ASP A 75 -2.03 -12.74 21.76
C ASP A 75 -3.26 -12.39 20.93
N GLY A 76 -3.56 -11.10 20.73
CA GLY A 76 -4.67 -10.71 19.87
C GLY A 76 -4.46 -11.12 18.41
N ILE A 77 -3.21 -11.08 17.92
CA ILE A 77 -2.88 -11.56 16.57
C ILE A 77 -3.01 -13.09 16.49
N ARG A 78 -2.55 -13.83 17.50
CA ARG A 78 -2.72 -15.29 17.56
C ARG A 78 -4.19 -15.68 17.59
N GLU A 79 -4.99 -15.00 18.41
CA GLU A 79 -6.44 -15.23 18.49
C GLU A 79 -7.13 -14.96 17.16
N PHE A 80 -6.84 -13.84 16.50
CA PHE A 80 -7.36 -13.53 15.17
C PHE A 80 -7.03 -14.64 14.16
N ARG A 81 -5.77 -15.04 14.08
CA ARG A 81 -5.31 -16.09 13.17
C ARG A 81 -6.00 -17.43 13.45
N GLN A 82 -6.15 -17.79 14.74
CA GLN A 82 -6.84 -19.01 15.13
C GLN A 82 -8.31 -19.02 14.67
N LYS A 83 -9.03 -17.89 14.85
CA LYS A 83 -10.41 -17.75 14.38
C LYS A 83 -10.53 -17.87 12.86
N VAL A 84 -9.58 -17.33 12.12
CA VAL A 84 -9.51 -17.48 10.65
C VAL A 84 -9.29 -18.95 10.28
N PHE A 85 -8.31 -19.63 10.87
CA PHE A 85 -8.02 -21.05 10.60
C PHE A 85 -9.19 -22.00 10.97
N GLN A 86 -9.96 -21.65 12.00
CA GLN A 86 -11.13 -22.41 12.42
C GLN A 86 -12.39 -22.10 11.59
N GLY A 87 -12.30 -21.22 10.59
CA GLY A 87 -13.43 -20.82 9.76
C GLY A 87 -14.52 -20.05 10.50
N GLN A 88 -14.21 -19.49 11.66
CA GLN A 88 -15.17 -18.73 12.47
C GLN A 88 -15.49 -17.36 11.85
N LEU A 89 -14.59 -16.84 11.01
CA LEU A 89 -14.74 -15.58 10.30
C LEU A 89 -15.13 -15.85 8.85
N LYS A 90 -16.42 -16.03 8.60
CA LYS A 90 -16.98 -16.47 7.30
C LYS A 90 -16.55 -15.59 6.11
N GLU A 91 -16.39 -14.29 6.35
CA GLU A 91 -15.95 -13.34 5.31
C GLU A 91 -14.46 -13.49 4.92
N LEU A 92 -13.69 -14.23 5.74
CA LEU A 92 -12.27 -14.53 5.56
C LEU A 92 -12.03 -16.03 5.38
N ALA A 93 -12.99 -16.75 4.81
CA ALA A 93 -12.98 -18.21 4.70
C ALA A 93 -11.79 -18.77 3.87
N ASN A 94 -11.03 -17.90 3.20
CA ASN A 94 -9.88 -18.29 2.41
C ASN A 94 -8.59 -17.58 2.90
N PRO A 95 -7.86 -18.16 3.87
CA PRO A 95 -6.60 -17.58 4.39
C PRO A 95 -5.56 -17.18 3.32
N PRO A 96 -5.42 -17.90 2.18
CA PRO A 96 -4.52 -17.49 1.09
C PRO A 96 -4.78 -16.09 0.53
N ILE A 97 -5.99 -15.55 0.68
CA ILE A 97 -6.33 -14.18 0.25
C ILE A 97 -5.51 -13.13 1.01
N LEU A 98 -5.10 -13.43 2.24
CA LEU A 98 -4.30 -12.53 3.07
C LEU A 98 -2.79 -12.64 2.76
N GLY A 99 -2.38 -13.54 1.85
CA GLY A 99 -1.00 -13.72 1.45
C GLY A 99 -0.10 -14.36 2.51
N LEU A 100 1.19 -14.44 2.22
CA LEU A 100 2.19 -15.05 3.10
C LEU A 100 2.37 -14.27 4.41
N ASP A 101 2.19 -12.96 4.37
CA ASP A 101 2.32 -12.05 5.51
C ASP A 101 1.41 -12.44 6.68
N PHE A 102 0.27 -13.07 6.38
CA PHE A 102 -0.65 -13.57 7.40
C PHE A 102 -0.02 -14.60 8.35
N TYR A 103 0.98 -15.34 7.89
CA TYR A 103 1.57 -16.45 8.65
C TYR A 103 2.68 -16.01 9.62
N SER A 104 3.23 -14.82 9.48
CA SER A 104 4.16 -14.20 10.43
C SER A 104 3.41 -13.30 11.42
N LEU A 105 3.85 -13.24 12.68
CA LEU A 105 3.23 -12.36 13.68
C LEU A 105 3.49 -10.87 13.37
N SER A 106 4.73 -10.53 12.99
CA SER A 106 5.12 -9.16 12.66
C SER A 106 4.42 -8.66 11.42
N GLU A 107 4.43 -9.47 10.36
CA GLU A 107 3.80 -9.13 9.08
C GLU A 107 2.28 -9.12 9.17
N CYS A 108 1.66 -10.06 9.91
CA CYS A 108 0.23 -10.03 10.17
C CYS A 108 -0.20 -8.80 10.99
N ARG A 109 0.67 -8.34 11.92
CA ARG A 109 0.43 -7.08 12.64
C ARG A 109 0.40 -5.90 11.67
N ASP A 110 1.40 -5.80 10.82
CA ASP A 110 1.50 -4.74 9.84
C ASP A 110 0.34 -4.78 8.82
N LEU A 111 0.03 -5.98 8.32
CA LEU A 111 -1.03 -6.21 7.35
C LEU A 111 -2.42 -5.85 7.89
N CYS A 112 -2.79 -6.36 9.08
CA CYS A 112 -4.16 -6.36 9.57
C CYS A 112 -4.41 -5.43 10.75
N PHE A 113 -3.39 -5.07 11.55
CA PHE A 113 -3.53 -4.30 12.79
C PHE A 113 -2.89 -2.92 12.71
N HIS A 114 -2.36 -2.51 11.56
CA HIS A 114 -1.79 -1.17 11.41
C HIS A 114 -2.86 -0.11 11.67
N VAL A 115 -2.49 0.93 12.42
CA VAL A 115 -3.45 1.96 12.88
C VAL A 115 -3.98 2.82 11.74
N GLN A 116 -3.15 3.03 10.69
CA GLN A 116 -3.48 3.91 9.57
C GLN A 116 -3.05 3.31 8.24
N GLU A 117 -3.92 3.41 7.27
CA GLU A 117 -3.67 2.95 5.90
C GLU A 117 -4.49 3.75 4.91
N HIS A 118 -3.83 4.42 4.00
CA HIS A 118 -4.45 5.01 2.82
C HIS A 118 -4.43 4.01 1.66
N ARG A 119 -5.55 3.93 0.96
CA ARG A 119 -5.71 3.09 -0.23
C ARG A 119 -6.03 3.97 -1.42
N PHE A 120 -5.47 3.63 -2.55
CA PHE A 120 -5.56 4.45 -3.74
C PHE A 120 -6.39 3.76 -4.84
N THR A 121 -7.31 4.50 -5.42
CA THR A 121 -7.90 4.21 -6.72
C THR A 121 -7.04 4.83 -7.81
N THR A 122 -7.24 4.44 -9.08
CA THR A 122 -6.59 5.12 -10.22
C THR A 122 -6.90 6.60 -10.26
N ALA A 123 -8.15 6.99 -9.94
CA ALA A 123 -8.57 8.40 -9.90
C ALA A 123 -7.87 9.19 -8.77
N SER A 124 -7.80 8.62 -7.55
CA SER A 124 -7.13 9.30 -6.43
C SER A 124 -5.62 9.37 -6.65
N LEU A 125 -5.01 8.35 -7.27
CA LEU A 125 -3.61 8.37 -7.66
C LEU A 125 -3.35 9.48 -8.70
N GLN A 126 -4.16 9.53 -9.75
CA GLN A 126 -4.02 10.57 -10.77
C GLN A 126 -4.13 11.98 -10.17
N ASN A 127 -5.08 12.19 -9.25
CA ASN A 127 -5.21 13.46 -8.56
C ASN A 127 -3.96 13.80 -7.73
N LEU A 128 -3.42 12.81 -6.99
CA LEU A 128 -2.19 12.99 -6.21
C LEU A 128 -1.00 13.38 -7.10
N LEU A 129 -0.85 12.75 -8.26
CA LEU A 129 0.21 13.06 -9.22
C LEU A 129 0.04 14.45 -9.82
N ASN A 130 -1.17 14.80 -10.27
CA ASN A 130 -1.47 16.09 -10.87
C ASN A 130 -1.22 17.25 -9.90
N THR A 131 -1.66 17.10 -8.65
CA THR A 131 -1.45 18.11 -7.58
C THR A 131 0.04 18.36 -7.31
N ASN A 132 0.87 17.37 -7.57
CA ASN A 132 2.32 17.46 -7.37
C ASN A 132 3.10 17.67 -8.69
N SER A 133 2.43 18.00 -9.78
CA SER A 133 3.05 18.24 -11.10
C SER A 133 3.89 17.05 -11.60
N LEU A 134 3.48 15.83 -11.28
CA LEU A 134 4.11 14.60 -11.72
C LEU A 134 3.39 14.03 -12.95
N ILE A 135 4.17 13.46 -13.86
CA ILE A 135 3.66 12.76 -15.04
C ILE A 135 3.65 11.26 -14.75
N PHE A 136 2.51 10.60 -14.96
CA PHE A 136 2.42 9.16 -14.84
C PHE A 136 3.15 8.45 -15.98
N CYS A 137 4.20 7.70 -15.66
CA CYS A 137 5.01 6.98 -16.65
C CYS A 137 4.54 5.53 -16.86
N GLY A 138 3.75 4.97 -15.95
CA GLY A 138 3.23 3.61 -16.05
C GLY A 138 3.29 2.82 -14.75
N PHE A 139 2.73 1.61 -14.77
CA PHE A 139 2.84 0.65 -13.67
C PHE A 139 4.01 -0.31 -13.89
N MET A 140 4.74 -0.59 -12.82
CA MET A 140 5.74 -1.67 -12.82
C MET A 140 5.01 -3.00 -12.57
N LEU A 141 4.71 -3.72 -13.65
CA LEU A 141 3.99 -4.99 -13.59
C LEU A 141 4.95 -6.16 -13.84
N PRO A 142 4.71 -7.32 -13.18
CA PRO A 142 5.38 -8.56 -13.53
C PRO A 142 5.14 -8.92 -15.01
N GLU A 143 6.10 -9.54 -15.68
CA GLU A 143 6.00 -9.91 -17.11
C GLU A 143 4.78 -10.77 -17.42
N ALA A 144 4.39 -11.67 -16.51
CA ALA A 144 3.18 -12.49 -16.67
C ALA A 144 1.91 -11.63 -16.78
N VAL A 145 1.82 -10.54 -16.02
CA VAL A 145 0.68 -9.63 -16.04
C VAL A 145 0.70 -8.75 -17.29
N LYS A 146 1.87 -8.29 -17.72
CA LYS A 146 2.02 -7.51 -18.96
C LYS A 146 1.52 -8.30 -20.18
N LYS A 147 1.82 -9.61 -20.26
CA LYS A 147 1.35 -10.48 -21.34
C LYS A 147 -0.17 -10.62 -21.38
N ILE A 148 -0.82 -10.65 -20.22
CA ILE A 148 -2.30 -10.72 -20.14
C ILE A 148 -2.92 -9.41 -20.64
N THR A 149 -2.36 -8.28 -20.24
CA THR A 149 -2.89 -6.95 -20.63
C THR A 149 -2.61 -6.59 -22.07
N SER A 150 -1.56 -7.12 -22.69
CA SER A 150 -1.27 -6.90 -24.12
C SER A 150 -2.18 -7.69 -25.06
N ASN A 151 -2.76 -8.79 -24.59
CA ASN A 151 -3.70 -9.62 -25.35
C ASN A 151 -5.18 -9.20 -25.18
N SER A 152 -5.50 -8.40 -24.22
CA SER A 152 -6.78 -7.69 -24.10
C SER A 152 -6.60 -6.32 -24.75
N SER A 153 -7.57 -5.91 -25.59
CA SER A 153 -7.59 -4.61 -26.30
C SER A 153 -6.99 -3.47 -25.47
N PRO A 154 -6.29 -2.51 -26.08
CA PRO A 154 -5.55 -1.52 -25.33
C PRO A 154 -6.48 -0.85 -24.33
N LEU A 155 -6.27 -1.10 -23.06
CA LEU A 155 -6.81 -0.26 -22.00
C LEU A 155 -6.18 1.11 -22.21
N THR A 156 -6.93 1.98 -22.88
CA THR A 156 -6.60 3.39 -22.97
C THR A 156 -6.68 3.93 -21.54
N LEU A 157 -5.56 3.90 -20.84
CA LEU A 157 -5.38 4.67 -19.64
C LEU A 157 -5.19 6.12 -20.09
N ILE A 158 -6.31 6.85 -20.13
CA ILE A 158 -6.31 8.30 -20.22
C ILE A 158 -5.94 8.86 -18.87
#